data_10b45736b705bf7c6143b13192e8fe9f
#
_entry.id   10b45736b705bf7c6143b13192e8fe9f
#
_cell.length_a   1.000
_cell.length_b   1.000
_cell.length_c   1.000
_cell.angle_alpha   90.00
_cell.angle_beta   90.00
_cell.angle_gamma   90.00
#
_symmetry.space_group_name_H-M   'P 1'
#
loop_
_entity.id
_entity.type
_entity.pdbx_description
1 polymer ?
#
loop_
_entity_poly.entity_id
_entity_poly.type
_entity_poly.pdbx_seq_one_letter_code
_entity_poly.pdbx_strand_id
1 'polypeptide(L)'
;MMTLMSSVVPSFNVNSQPINDASTLVRPANLRGLPPDSTLVLVNGKRRHRSAVITFLGSGLSDGSQGPDISVIPSIALKQVEILRDGAAAQYGSDAIAGVINFRLKDADEGGAVEIKTGQHYEGDGDLRQISANIGLPFTDNGFANFSTEFKQSDPTSRSVQRGDAGGLAANGNTEIKNPAQVWGSPEFKRDFKLFGNIGLEIAKNKEFYMFGNFAERDVEGGFYYRNPQTRSGVYSNDGGESLLIGNMDSTKGACPSISLTGKNYSQVSSAVSALPEHCFTFFSMLPGGFTPKFGGIVTDASLASGIKGELDNGWNFDLSSSYGRSEVDFYIKNTINASMGSATPRDFKAGKYVQQEQAVNYDMNKMIDVDFLPYPLAVASGLEYHIDTFEIYAGDKDSFQVGPLASQGFGIGSNGFPGFKPDDAGSFTRYNYAGYVEFGAEVTENFRTDLAARFENYEDFGSTSNFKATGRLQLNDEFALRG
;
A
#
# COMPACT_ATOMS: atom_id res chain seq x y z
N MET A 1 -7.84 14.32 3.52
CA MET A 1 -8.68 13.24 4.07
C MET A 1 -7.99 12.49 5.21
N MET A 2 -6.92 11.76 4.99
CA MET A 2 -6.24 10.91 6.01
C MET A 2 -5.89 11.66 7.30
N THR A 3 -5.30 12.85 7.21
CA THR A 3 -4.97 13.68 8.37
C THR A 3 -6.20 14.06 9.19
N LEU A 4 -7.31 14.38 8.52
CA LEU A 4 -8.57 14.68 9.21
C LEU A 4 -9.11 13.44 9.93
N MET A 5 -9.12 12.27 9.26
CA MET A 5 -9.56 11.02 9.89
C MET A 5 -8.70 10.67 11.11
N SER A 6 -7.37 10.81 11.02
CA SER A 6 -6.47 10.57 12.16
C SER A 6 -6.71 11.52 13.34
N SER A 7 -7.24 12.73 13.09
CA SER A 7 -7.54 13.69 14.16
C SER A 7 -8.91 13.50 14.81
N VAL A 8 -9.91 12.99 14.06
CA VAL A 8 -11.29 12.84 14.55
C VAL A 8 -11.67 11.42 14.94
N VAL A 9 -10.90 10.43 14.51
CA VAL A 9 -11.13 9.00 14.83
C VAL A 9 -9.96 8.46 15.65
N PRO A 10 -10.08 8.37 16.98
CA PRO A 10 -8.95 8.05 17.87
C PRO A 10 -8.24 6.73 17.62
N SER A 11 -8.89 5.78 16.95
CA SER A 11 -8.34 4.46 16.65
C SER A 11 -7.85 4.29 15.21
N PHE A 12 -8.01 5.32 14.38
CA PHE A 12 -7.60 5.29 12.98
C PHE A 12 -6.13 5.69 12.84
N ASN A 13 -5.37 4.91 12.12
CA ASN A 13 -3.99 5.21 11.77
C ASN A 13 -3.70 4.86 10.31
N VAL A 14 -2.91 5.70 9.67
CA VAL A 14 -2.32 5.46 8.34
C VAL A 14 -0.84 5.72 8.45
N ASN A 15 -0.06 4.67 8.39
CA ASN A 15 1.38 4.77 8.54
C ASN A 15 2.03 5.49 7.35
N SER A 16 3.03 6.33 7.64
CA SER A 16 3.87 6.99 6.65
C SER A 16 5.32 6.74 7.03
N GLN A 17 5.98 5.87 6.28
CA GLN A 17 7.38 5.52 6.50
C GLN A 17 8.29 6.38 5.61
N PRO A 18 9.25 7.13 6.18
CA PRO A 18 10.15 7.98 5.38
C PRO A 18 11.25 7.19 4.65
N ILE A 19 11.68 6.08 5.21
CA ILE A 19 12.58 5.10 4.58
C ILE A 19 12.04 3.72 4.93
N ASN A 20 11.42 3.10 3.97
CA ASN A 20 10.99 1.71 4.06
C ASN A 20 10.78 1.20 2.64
N ASP A 21 10.96 -0.09 2.41
CA ASP A 21 10.82 -0.71 1.12
C ASP A 21 9.46 -0.37 0.44
N ALA A 22 8.68 -1.32 0.04
CA ALA A 22 7.43 -1.09 -0.66
C ALA A 22 6.35 -0.31 0.15
N SER A 23 6.42 -0.28 1.48
CA SER A 23 5.41 0.40 2.31
C SER A 23 5.37 1.92 2.18
N THR A 24 6.36 2.57 1.56
CA THR A 24 6.28 3.99 1.19
C THR A 24 5.33 4.26 0.03
N LEU A 25 5.02 3.25 -0.77
CA LEU A 25 4.27 3.38 -2.03
C LEU A 25 2.75 3.40 -1.82
N VAL A 26 2.24 2.81 -0.75
CA VAL A 26 0.81 2.66 -0.44
C VAL A 26 0.47 3.22 0.94
N ARG A 27 -0.81 3.43 1.20
CA ARG A 27 -1.34 3.94 2.48
C ARG A 27 -2.50 3.07 2.95
N PRO A 28 -2.24 1.85 3.40
CA PRO A 28 -3.27 1.03 4.02
C PRO A 28 -3.67 1.62 5.37
N ALA A 29 -4.97 1.58 5.66
CA ALA A 29 -5.50 2.04 6.94
C ALA A 29 -5.56 0.90 7.95
N ASN A 30 -5.27 1.20 9.22
CA ASN A 30 -5.54 0.30 10.32
C ASN A 30 -6.43 0.97 11.38
N LEU A 31 -7.15 0.13 12.10
CA LEU A 31 -8.01 0.52 13.21
C LEU A 31 -7.59 -0.24 14.47
N ARG A 32 -7.71 0.42 15.63
CA ARG A 32 -7.55 -0.20 16.96
C ARG A 32 -6.18 -0.87 17.17
N GLY A 33 -5.15 -0.45 16.43
CA GLY A 33 -3.80 -1.01 16.53
C GLY A 33 -3.67 -2.44 15.95
N LEU A 34 -4.62 -2.87 15.13
CA LEU A 34 -4.55 -4.14 14.40
C LEU A 34 -3.98 -3.92 12.98
N PRO A 35 -3.42 -4.96 12.35
CA PRO A 35 -2.90 -4.86 10.98
C PRO A 35 -3.97 -4.41 9.97
N PRO A 36 -3.58 -3.80 8.85
CA PRO A 36 -4.52 -3.36 7.80
C PRO A 36 -5.41 -4.48 7.23
N ASP A 37 -4.96 -5.73 7.24
CA ASP A 37 -5.74 -6.91 6.84
C ASP A 37 -6.96 -7.17 7.73
N SER A 38 -6.95 -6.62 8.95
CA SER A 38 -8.06 -6.71 9.89
C SER A 38 -9.04 -5.55 9.78
N THR A 39 -8.81 -4.60 8.87
CA THR A 39 -9.64 -3.42 8.64
C THR A 39 -10.29 -3.50 7.27
N LEU A 40 -11.59 -3.78 7.24
CA LEU A 40 -12.34 -3.81 5.98
C LEU A 40 -12.55 -2.39 5.44
N VAL A 41 -12.18 -2.19 4.18
CA VAL A 41 -12.46 -0.96 3.45
C VAL A 41 -13.54 -1.22 2.42
N LEU A 42 -14.57 -0.36 2.43
CA LEU A 42 -15.68 -0.38 1.47
C LEU A 42 -15.71 0.94 0.68
N VAL A 43 -16.20 0.87 -0.54
CA VAL A 43 -16.62 2.03 -1.36
C VAL A 43 -18.08 1.82 -1.71
N ASN A 44 -18.96 2.77 -1.35
CA ASN A 44 -20.42 2.66 -1.51
C ASN A 44 -21.00 1.32 -0.98
N GLY A 45 -20.40 0.80 0.11
CA GLY A 45 -20.84 -0.45 0.73
C GLY A 45 -20.30 -1.73 0.08
N LYS A 46 -19.50 -1.65 -0.99
CA LYS A 46 -18.87 -2.81 -1.63
C LYS A 46 -17.40 -2.89 -1.27
N ARG A 47 -16.90 -4.11 -1.08
CA ARG A 47 -15.51 -4.41 -0.69
C ARG A 47 -14.51 -3.76 -1.65
N ARG A 48 -13.54 -3.07 -1.09
CA ARG A 48 -12.39 -2.55 -1.84
C ARG A 48 -11.30 -3.62 -1.91
N HIS A 49 -10.76 -3.87 -3.10
CA HIS A 49 -9.66 -4.80 -3.30
C HIS A 49 -8.40 -4.35 -2.56
N ARG A 50 -7.56 -5.31 -2.21
CA ARG A 50 -6.26 -5.07 -1.57
C ARG A 50 -5.27 -4.44 -2.55
N SER A 51 -4.27 -3.73 -2.02
CA SER A 51 -3.13 -3.27 -2.81
C SER A 51 -2.23 -4.45 -3.19
N ALA A 52 -1.43 -4.31 -4.24
CA ALA A 52 -0.43 -5.31 -4.61
C ALA A 52 0.75 -5.37 -3.62
N VAL A 53 0.92 -4.34 -2.79
CA VAL A 53 2.05 -4.24 -1.87
C VAL A 53 1.79 -5.05 -0.61
N ILE A 54 2.68 -6.01 -0.35
CA ILE A 54 2.84 -6.66 0.96
C ILE A 54 3.91 -5.88 1.72
N THR A 55 3.59 -5.41 2.91
CA THR A 55 4.51 -4.60 3.71
C THR A 55 5.51 -5.49 4.45
N PHE A 56 6.80 -5.20 4.30
CA PHE A 56 7.89 -5.91 4.98
C PHE A 56 8.83 -4.93 5.68
N LEU A 57 9.67 -5.45 6.56
CA LEU A 57 10.85 -4.79 7.14
C LEU A 57 10.56 -3.43 7.80
N GLY A 58 10.18 -3.47 9.07
CA GLY A 58 10.06 -2.28 9.90
C GLY A 58 8.70 -1.58 9.82
N SER A 59 7.69 -2.24 9.27
CA SER A 59 6.30 -1.75 9.27
C SER A 59 5.56 -2.01 10.59
N GLY A 60 6.23 -2.63 11.56
CA GLY A 60 5.68 -2.91 12.89
C GLY A 60 4.44 -3.79 12.81
N LEU A 61 3.30 -3.32 13.33
CA LEU A 61 2.03 -4.05 13.28
C LEU A 61 1.53 -4.36 11.87
N SER A 62 2.07 -3.69 10.86
CA SER A 62 1.71 -3.91 9.46
C SER A 62 2.64 -4.88 8.74
N ASP A 63 3.69 -5.42 9.40
CA ASP A 63 4.61 -6.37 8.77
C ASP A 63 3.85 -7.64 8.33
N GLY A 64 4.04 -8.01 7.04
CA GLY A 64 3.37 -9.14 6.40
C GLY A 64 1.94 -8.86 5.95
N SER A 65 1.39 -7.68 6.18
CA SER A 65 0.01 -7.33 5.82
C SER A 65 -0.11 -6.79 4.39
N GLN A 66 -1.32 -6.93 3.82
CA GLN A 66 -1.68 -6.51 2.47
C GLN A 66 -3.05 -5.81 2.48
N GLY A 67 -3.13 -4.62 3.06
CA GLY A 67 -4.38 -3.86 3.14
C GLY A 67 -4.71 -3.06 1.86
N PRO A 68 -5.96 -2.63 1.69
CA PRO A 68 -6.36 -1.72 0.62
C PRO A 68 -5.64 -0.38 0.69
N ASP A 69 -5.22 0.15 -0.46
CA ASP A 69 -4.63 1.49 -0.52
C ASP A 69 -5.72 2.57 -0.57
N ILE A 70 -5.93 3.26 0.55
CA ILE A 70 -6.92 4.33 0.62
C ILE A 70 -6.43 5.66 0.00
N SER A 71 -5.15 5.77 -0.32
CA SER A 71 -4.60 6.99 -0.90
C SER A 71 -4.96 7.20 -2.37
N VAL A 72 -5.46 6.16 -3.04
CA VAL A 72 -5.99 6.27 -4.40
C VAL A 72 -7.35 6.95 -4.46
N ILE A 73 -8.04 7.14 -3.32
CA ILE A 73 -9.37 7.75 -3.25
C ILE A 73 -9.22 9.27 -3.03
N PRO A 74 -9.54 10.11 -4.01
CA PRO A 74 -9.44 11.57 -3.86
C PRO A 74 -10.54 12.11 -2.96
N SER A 75 -10.20 13.04 -2.07
CA SER A 75 -11.18 13.62 -1.13
C SER A 75 -12.35 14.32 -1.82
N ILE A 76 -12.12 14.87 -3.00
CA ILE A 76 -13.14 15.57 -3.77
C ILE A 76 -14.26 14.63 -4.29
N ALA A 77 -14.00 13.32 -4.39
CA ALA A 77 -14.98 12.32 -4.79
C ALA A 77 -15.92 11.90 -3.64
N LEU A 78 -15.57 12.26 -2.39
CA LEU A 78 -16.29 11.77 -1.23
C LEU A 78 -17.45 12.66 -0.82
N LYS A 79 -18.59 12.05 -0.55
CA LYS A 79 -19.75 12.63 0.14
C LYS A 79 -19.57 12.55 1.64
N GLN A 80 -19.19 11.37 2.15
CA GLN A 80 -18.93 11.12 3.57
C GLN A 80 -18.04 9.88 3.77
N VAL A 81 -17.52 9.73 4.98
CA VAL A 81 -16.80 8.52 5.43
C VAL A 81 -17.50 8.00 6.68
N GLU A 82 -17.88 6.73 6.66
CA GLU A 82 -18.52 6.02 7.77
C GLU A 82 -17.52 5.06 8.38
N ILE A 83 -17.39 5.05 9.71
CA ILE A 83 -16.44 4.18 10.41
C ILE A 83 -17.17 3.40 11.48
N LEU A 84 -17.22 2.09 11.30
CA LEU A 84 -17.66 1.15 12.31
C LEU A 84 -16.43 0.64 13.08
N ARG A 85 -16.33 1.01 14.36
CA ARG A 85 -15.17 0.69 15.21
C ARG A 85 -15.34 -0.61 16.01
N ASP A 86 -16.38 -1.37 15.74
CA ASP A 86 -16.62 -2.68 16.34
C ASP A 86 -16.35 -3.78 15.33
N GLY A 87 -15.96 -4.98 15.80
CA GLY A 87 -15.77 -6.14 14.95
C GLY A 87 -17.07 -6.49 14.20
N ALA A 88 -16.95 -6.67 12.89
CA ALA A 88 -18.07 -6.97 12.01
C ALA A 88 -17.82 -8.24 11.16
N ALA A 89 -16.92 -9.12 11.63
CA ALA A 89 -16.51 -10.31 10.90
C ALA A 89 -17.67 -11.29 10.60
N ALA A 90 -18.69 -11.33 11.44
CA ALA A 90 -19.86 -12.17 11.20
C ALA A 90 -20.72 -11.68 10.02
N GLN A 91 -20.67 -10.39 9.69
CA GLN A 91 -21.41 -9.82 8.54
C GLN A 91 -20.53 -9.70 7.30
N TYR A 92 -19.28 -9.26 7.49
CA TYR A 92 -18.41 -8.84 6.38
C TYR A 92 -17.23 -9.78 6.12
N GLY A 93 -16.94 -10.76 6.98
CA GLY A 93 -15.81 -11.67 6.85
C GLY A 93 -14.64 -11.34 7.78
N SER A 94 -13.60 -12.17 7.71
CA SER A 94 -12.46 -12.19 8.64
C SER A 94 -11.61 -10.90 8.61
N ASP A 95 -11.66 -10.11 7.58
CA ASP A 95 -10.96 -8.83 7.46
C ASP A 95 -11.68 -7.64 8.12
N ALA A 96 -12.86 -7.85 8.70
CA ALA A 96 -13.60 -6.85 9.47
C ALA A 96 -13.45 -6.99 11.01
N ILE A 97 -12.34 -7.54 11.49
CA ILE A 97 -12.09 -7.77 12.93
C ILE A 97 -11.88 -6.45 13.67
N ALA A 98 -11.07 -5.55 13.12
CA ALA A 98 -10.78 -4.24 13.69
C ALA A 98 -11.93 -3.25 13.52
N GLY A 99 -12.69 -3.41 12.43
CA GLY A 99 -13.79 -2.55 12.05
C GLY A 99 -13.91 -2.38 10.55
N VAL A 100 -14.79 -1.46 10.16
CA VAL A 100 -15.11 -1.18 8.76
C VAL A 100 -14.99 0.32 8.48
N ILE A 101 -14.38 0.67 7.36
CA ILE A 101 -14.31 2.04 6.82
C ILE A 101 -15.06 2.05 5.49
N ASN A 102 -16.17 2.78 5.40
CA ASN A 102 -16.96 2.91 4.17
C ASN A 102 -16.84 4.32 3.59
N PHE A 103 -16.28 4.42 2.40
CA PHE A 103 -16.19 5.65 1.63
C PHE A 103 -17.41 5.80 0.73
N ARG A 104 -18.30 6.75 1.05
CA ARG A 104 -19.46 7.08 0.25
C ARG A 104 -19.07 8.12 -0.81
N LEU A 105 -19.24 7.78 -2.08
CA LEU A 105 -18.97 8.67 -3.20
C LEU A 105 -20.09 9.70 -3.35
N LYS A 106 -19.76 10.85 -3.96
CA LYS A 106 -20.76 11.85 -4.35
C LYS A 106 -21.70 11.28 -5.39
N ASP A 107 -22.97 11.62 -5.25
CA ASP A 107 -24.12 11.15 -6.03
C ASP A 107 -25.00 12.31 -6.53
N ALA A 108 -24.48 13.53 -6.53
CA ALA A 108 -25.19 14.68 -7.08
C ALA A 108 -25.32 14.56 -8.60
N ASP A 109 -26.48 14.94 -9.12
CA ASP A 109 -26.84 14.97 -10.54
C ASP A 109 -26.64 16.37 -11.18
N GLU A 110 -26.19 17.33 -10.39
CA GLU A 110 -25.89 18.68 -10.84
C GLU A 110 -24.75 19.31 -10.04
N GLY A 111 -24.25 20.41 -10.55
CA GLY A 111 -23.20 21.18 -9.88
C GLY A 111 -21.81 20.60 -10.05
N GLY A 112 -20.85 21.22 -9.37
CA GLY A 112 -19.46 20.79 -9.43
C GLY A 112 -18.55 21.65 -8.58
N ALA A 113 -17.29 21.23 -8.45
CA ALA A 113 -16.27 21.94 -7.71
C ALA A 113 -14.91 21.76 -8.37
N VAL A 114 -14.07 22.80 -8.28
CA VAL A 114 -12.65 22.75 -8.61
C VAL A 114 -11.87 23.23 -7.40
N GLU A 115 -10.86 22.48 -7.01
CA GLU A 115 -9.96 22.80 -5.90
C GLU A 115 -8.52 22.84 -6.40
N ILE A 116 -7.82 23.93 -6.11
CA ILE A 116 -6.40 24.08 -6.39
C ILE A 116 -5.69 24.24 -5.06
N LYS A 117 -4.69 23.40 -4.80
CA LYS A 117 -3.83 23.47 -3.61
C LYS A 117 -2.39 23.68 -4.02
N THR A 118 -1.74 24.64 -3.38
CA THR A 118 -0.29 24.80 -3.40
C THR A 118 0.20 24.91 -1.97
N GLY A 119 1.37 24.37 -1.70
CA GLY A 119 1.92 24.42 -0.34
C GLY A 119 3.40 24.09 -0.32
N GLN A 120 4.05 24.46 0.76
CA GLN A 120 5.45 24.19 1.05
C GLN A 120 5.60 24.08 2.57
N HIS A 121 6.55 23.29 3.04
CA HIS A 121 6.91 23.29 4.47
C HIS A 121 7.70 24.53 4.85
N TYR A 122 7.69 24.89 6.13
CA TYR A 122 8.43 26.05 6.67
C TYR A 122 9.94 25.97 6.44
N GLU A 123 10.47 24.77 6.26
CA GLU A 123 11.87 24.51 5.96
C GLU A 123 12.24 24.76 4.48
N GLY A 124 11.27 25.12 3.65
CA GLY A 124 11.48 25.45 2.24
C GLY A 124 11.59 24.24 1.33
N ASP A 125 11.01 23.10 1.73
CA ASP A 125 10.95 21.86 0.95
C ASP A 125 9.53 21.31 0.86
N GLY A 126 9.34 20.22 0.11
CA GLY A 126 8.04 19.55 -0.01
C GLY A 126 7.01 20.36 -0.78
N ASP A 127 7.42 21.05 -1.82
CA ASP A 127 6.51 21.79 -2.70
C ASP A 127 5.38 20.89 -3.18
N LEU A 128 4.15 21.30 -2.92
CA LEU A 128 2.92 20.61 -3.30
C LEU A 128 2.16 21.40 -4.34
N ARG A 129 1.75 20.73 -5.42
CA ARG A 129 0.83 21.25 -6.43
C ARG A 129 -0.25 20.20 -6.66
N GLN A 130 -1.51 20.61 -6.48
CA GLN A 130 -2.65 19.72 -6.66
C GLN A 130 -3.79 20.48 -7.32
N ILE A 131 -4.44 19.84 -8.28
CA ILE A 131 -5.72 20.27 -8.85
C ILE A 131 -6.68 19.10 -8.75
N SER A 132 -7.89 19.37 -8.27
CA SER A 132 -8.95 18.39 -8.15
C SER A 132 -10.25 18.98 -8.71
N ALA A 133 -11.05 18.17 -9.37
CA ALA A 133 -12.35 18.58 -9.91
C ALA A 133 -13.39 17.51 -9.67
N ASN A 134 -14.65 17.94 -9.51
CA ASN A 134 -15.82 17.08 -9.43
C ASN A 134 -16.96 17.72 -10.22
N ILE A 135 -17.75 16.91 -10.90
CA ILE A 135 -18.95 17.34 -11.60
C ILE A 135 -20.06 16.29 -11.43
N GLY A 136 -21.27 16.77 -11.11
CA GLY A 136 -22.51 16.01 -11.15
C GLY A 136 -23.25 16.34 -12.45
N LEU A 137 -23.78 15.32 -13.09
CA LEU A 137 -24.54 15.42 -14.34
C LEU A 137 -25.82 14.60 -14.19
N PRO A 138 -26.97 15.09 -14.68
CA PRO A 138 -28.17 14.27 -14.76
C PRO A 138 -27.94 13.12 -15.77
N PHE A 139 -28.40 11.94 -15.38
CA PHE A 139 -28.34 10.75 -16.23
C PHE A 139 -29.72 10.14 -16.28
N THR A 140 -30.48 10.41 -17.35
CA THR A 140 -31.93 10.19 -17.46
C THR A 140 -32.75 11.07 -16.49
N ASP A 141 -34.07 10.91 -16.48
CA ASP A 141 -34.97 11.71 -15.63
C ASP A 141 -34.81 11.38 -14.13
N ASN A 142 -34.37 10.18 -13.78
CA ASN A 142 -34.24 9.67 -12.40
C ASN A 142 -32.88 9.03 -12.12
N GLY A 143 -31.79 9.61 -12.65
CA GLY A 143 -30.47 9.09 -12.45
C GLY A 143 -29.39 10.19 -12.36
N PHE A 144 -28.22 9.80 -11.92
CA PHE A 144 -27.07 10.68 -11.82
C PHE A 144 -25.82 10.03 -12.42
N ALA A 145 -24.89 10.88 -12.86
CA ALA A 145 -23.52 10.50 -13.18
C ALA A 145 -22.57 11.52 -12.56
N ASN A 146 -21.76 11.09 -11.59
CA ASN A 146 -20.84 11.95 -10.86
C ASN A 146 -19.40 11.54 -11.14
N PHE A 147 -18.58 12.48 -11.60
CA PHE A 147 -17.18 12.24 -11.94
C PHE A 147 -16.25 13.12 -11.11
N SER A 148 -15.15 12.54 -10.69
CA SER A 148 -14.11 13.25 -9.93
C SER A 148 -12.74 12.93 -10.48
N THR A 149 -11.85 13.92 -10.52
CA THR A 149 -10.46 13.74 -10.90
C THR A 149 -9.53 14.50 -9.97
N GLU A 150 -8.32 14.01 -9.78
CA GLU A 150 -7.26 14.67 -9.03
C GLU A 150 -5.92 14.43 -9.72
N PHE A 151 -5.14 15.50 -9.84
CA PHE A 151 -3.74 15.45 -10.22
C PHE A 151 -2.90 16.13 -9.16
N LYS A 152 -1.85 15.44 -8.70
CA LYS A 152 -0.97 15.92 -7.64
C LYS A 152 0.49 15.64 -7.98
N GLN A 153 1.35 16.58 -7.61
CA GLN A 153 2.81 16.44 -7.56
C GLN A 153 3.30 16.98 -6.22
N SER A 154 4.32 16.36 -5.65
CA SER A 154 5.00 16.92 -4.48
C SER A 154 6.48 16.55 -4.45
N ASP A 155 7.31 17.52 -4.14
CA ASP A 155 8.72 17.32 -3.92
C ASP A 155 8.99 16.57 -2.60
N PRO A 156 10.14 15.87 -2.48
CA PRO A 156 10.48 15.19 -1.24
C PRO A 156 10.81 16.19 -0.13
N THR A 157 10.70 15.75 1.12
CA THR A 157 11.17 16.53 2.27
C THR A 157 12.44 15.94 2.85
N SER A 158 13.20 16.75 3.59
CA SER A 158 14.36 16.29 4.35
C SER A 158 14.31 16.82 5.78
N ARG A 159 14.35 15.90 6.75
CA ARG A 159 14.51 16.21 8.19
C ARG A 159 15.77 15.54 8.71
N SER A 160 16.82 15.56 7.86
CA SER A 160 18.03 14.79 8.07
C SER A 160 19.15 15.64 8.65
N VAL A 161 19.92 15.03 9.52
CA VAL A 161 21.25 15.49 9.93
C VAL A 161 22.29 14.55 9.33
N GLN A 162 23.53 15.03 9.20
CA GLN A 162 24.60 14.16 8.70
C GLN A 162 24.81 12.96 9.63
N ARG A 163 24.89 11.77 9.05
CA ARG A 163 25.21 10.53 9.77
C ARG A 163 26.62 10.63 10.36
N GLY A 164 26.80 10.11 11.57
CA GLY A 164 28.08 10.14 12.25
C GLY A 164 29.22 9.47 11.47
N ASP A 165 28.92 8.30 10.85
CA ASP A 165 29.90 7.57 10.03
C ASP A 165 30.28 8.36 8.75
N ALA A 166 29.34 8.97 8.06
CA ALA A 166 29.58 9.81 6.89
C ALA A 166 30.32 11.11 7.27
N GLY A 167 29.92 11.74 8.37
CA GLY A 167 30.61 12.92 8.92
C GLY A 167 32.08 12.62 9.31
N GLY A 168 32.34 11.46 9.89
CA GLY A 168 33.71 11.00 10.20
C GLY A 168 34.54 10.82 8.93
N LEU A 169 34.00 10.24 7.86
CA LEU A 169 34.69 10.10 6.58
C LEU A 169 34.99 11.47 5.93
N ALA A 170 34.05 12.39 5.97
CA ALA A 170 34.24 13.75 5.46
C ALA A 170 35.31 14.49 6.24
N ALA A 171 35.31 14.40 7.57
CA ALA A 171 36.35 14.97 8.44
C ALA A 171 37.73 14.34 8.19
N ASN A 172 37.78 13.09 7.75
CA ASN A 172 39.00 12.38 7.35
C ASN A 172 39.44 12.66 5.90
N GLY A 173 38.89 13.72 5.29
CA GLY A 173 39.28 14.27 3.99
C GLY A 173 38.52 13.73 2.78
N ASN A 174 37.49 12.92 2.97
CA ASN A 174 36.68 12.45 1.86
C ASN A 174 35.65 13.52 1.42
N THR A 175 35.99 14.31 0.40
CA THR A 175 35.18 15.40 -0.14
C THR A 175 34.01 14.92 -0.99
N GLU A 176 33.98 13.63 -1.36
CA GLU A 176 32.90 13.03 -2.16
C GLU A 176 31.66 12.66 -1.31
N ILE A 177 31.75 12.77 0.02
CA ILE A 177 30.64 12.48 0.91
C ILE A 177 29.57 13.57 0.81
N LYS A 178 28.35 13.17 0.44
CA LYS A 178 27.18 14.06 0.43
C LYS A 178 26.79 14.45 1.86
N ASN A 179 26.24 15.65 2.03
CA ASN A 179 25.71 16.12 3.30
C ASN A 179 24.27 16.67 3.13
N PRO A 180 23.23 15.98 3.65
CA PRO A 180 23.30 14.68 4.34
C PRO A 180 23.55 13.51 3.37
N ALA A 181 24.25 12.48 3.81
CA ALA A 181 24.52 11.27 3.03
C ALA A 181 23.26 10.39 2.90
N GLN A 182 22.33 10.48 3.85
CA GLN A 182 21.06 9.77 3.86
C GLN A 182 19.93 10.76 4.19
N VAL A 183 18.85 10.69 3.43
CA VAL A 183 17.69 11.58 3.61
C VAL A 183 16.54 10.84 4.29
N TRP A 184 16.06 11.40 5.40
CA TRP A 184 14.82 11.03 6.08
C TRP A 184 13.76 12.10 5.82
N GLY A 185 12.67 11.73 5.17
CA GLY A 185 11.60 12.64 4.82
C GLY A 185 10.50 11.97 4.02
N SER A 186 9.50 12.73 3.67
CA SER A 186 8.41 12.25 2.81
C SER A 186 8.95 11.90 1.41
N PRO A 187 8.41 10.88 0.75
CA PRO A 187 8.79 10.54 -0.62
C PRO A 187 8.36 11.64 -1.61
N GLU A 188 9.01 11.64 -2.76
CA GLU A 188 8.60 12.41 -3.93
C GLU A 188 7.39 11.75 -4.60
N PHE A 189 6.37 12.53 -4.96
CA PHE A 189 5.31 12.13 -5.86
C PHE A 189 5.52 12.83 -7.20
N LYS A 190 6.13 12.14 -8.15
CA LYS A 190 6.42 12.69 -9.48
C LYS A 190 5.15 12.91 -10.28
N ARG A 191 4.18 12.01 -10.09
CA ARG A 191 2.84 12.04 -10.67
C ARG A 191 1.90 11.25 -9.76
N ASP A 192 0.74 11.79 -9.48
CA ASP A 192 -0.36 11.13 -8.77
C ASP A 192 -1.67 11.56 -9.44
N PHE A 193 -2.18 10.73 -10.34
CA PHE A 193 -3.41 10.96 -11.09
C PHE A 193 -4.50 10.01 -10.62
N LYS A 194 -5.72 10.53 -10.47
CA LYS A 194 -6.88 9.76 -10.04
C LYS A 194 -8.12 10.18 -10.80
N LEU A 195 -8.92 9.20 -11.17
CA LEU A 195 -10.23 9.35 -11.78
C LEU A 195 -11.23 8.45 -11.05
N PHE A 196 -12.40 9.00 -10.70
CA PHE A 196 -13.52 8.27 -10.11
C PHE A 196 -14.81 8.58 -10.85
N GLY A 197 -15.67 7.56 -11.00
CA GLY A 197 -17.02 7.70 -11.51
C GLY A 197 -18.01 6.99 -10.59
N ASN A 198 -19.18 7.57 -10.42
CA ASN A 198 -20.32 7.02 -9.68
C ASN A 198 -21.60 7.31 -10.44
N ILE A 199 -22.34 6.27 -10.81
CA ILE A 199 -23.56 6.36 -11.65
C ILE A 199 -24.65 5.59 -10.93
N GLY A 200 -25.83 6.19 -10.87
CA GLY A 200 -27.07 5.55 -10.40
C GLY A 200 -28.21 5.83 -11.37
N LEU A 201 -29.06 4.84 -11.58
CA LEU A 201 -30.14 4.90 -12.52
C LEU A 201 -31.35 4.09 -12.01
N GLU A 202 -32.52 4.72 -11.86
CA GLU A 202 -33.75 3.98 -11.64
C GLU A 202 -34.15 3.23 -12.91
N ILE A 203 -34.19 1.90 -12.85
CA ILE A 203 -34.50 1.02 -14.00
C ILE A 203 -35.93 0.51 -13.96
N ALA A 204 -36.57 0.53 -12.79
CA ALA A 204 -38.00 0.22 -12.58
C ALA A 204 -38.44 0.78 -11.23
N LYS A 205 -39.71 0.78 -10.93
CA LYS A 205 -40.23 1.20 -9.64
C LYS A 205 -39.53 0.45 -8.50
N ASN A 206 -38.92 1.19 -7.57
CA ASN A 206 -38.14 0.68 -6.43
C ASN A 206 -36.95 -0.21 -6.83
N LYS A 207 -36.38 -0.03 -8.03
CA LYS A 207 -35.19 -0.77 -8.50
C LYS A 207 -34.21 0.18 -9.15
N GLU A 208 -32.98 0.16 -8.65
CA GLU A 208 -31.88 0.99 -9.10
C GLU A 208 -30.72 0.12 -9.62
N PHE A 209 -30.21 0.46 -10.79
CA PHE A 209 -28.90 0.04 -11.25
C PHE A 209 -27.88 1.05 -10.75
N TYR A 210 -26.75 0.58 -10.26
CA TYR A 210 -25.63 1.42 -9.89
C TYR A 210 -24.33 0.88 -10.47
N MET A 211 -23.40 1.80 -10.73
CA MET A 211 -22.05 1.47 -11.16
C MET A 211 -21.08 2.53 -10.64
N PHE A 212 -19.97 2.11 -10.08
CA PHE A 212 -18.89 3.00 -9.70
C PHE A 212 -17.54 2.35 -9.91
N GLY A 213 -16.52 3.19 -10.12
CA GLY A 213 -15.18 2.69 -10.35
C GLY A 213 -14.14 3.78 -10.30
N ASN A 214 -12.88 3.36 -10.39
CA ASN A 214 -11.75 4.27 -10.41
C ASN A 214 -10.63 3.78 -11.33
N PHE A 215 -9.80 4.74 -11.69
CA PHE A 215 -8.45 4.53 -12.20
C PHE A 215 -7.50 5.49 -11.48
N ALA A 216 -6.36 4.99 -11.01
CA ALA A 216 -5.31 5.81 -10.43
C ALA A 216 -3.94 5.33 -10.89
N GLU A 217 -3.00 6.26 -11.09
CA GLU A 217 -1.61 5.96 -11.38
C GLU A 217 -0.72 6.94 -10.62
N ARG A 218 0.26 6.41 -9.87
CA ARG A 218 1.19 7.20 -9.06
C ARG A 218 2.61 6.72 -9.27
N ASP A 219 3.53 7.64 -9.53
CA ASP A 219 4.99 7.42 -9.49
C ASP A 219 5.53 8.01 -8.20
N VAL A 220 5.97 7.13 -7.30
CA VAL A 220 6.47 7.48 -5.95
C VAL A 220 7.91 7.05 -5.82
N GLU A 221 8.81 7.96 -5.38
CA GLU A 221 10.21 7.68 -5.14
C GLU A 221 10.61 8.15 -3.74
N GLY A 222 11.08 7.21 -2.92
CA GLY A 222 11.56 7.46 -1.56
C GLY A 222 13.08 7.38 -1.43
N GLY A 223 13.59 7.89 -0.31
CA GLY A 223 14.97 7.70 0.11
C GLY A 223 15.24 6.26 0.55
N PHE A 224 16.53 5.93 0.69
CA PHE A 224 16.97 4.64 1.19
C PHE A 224 18.20 4.80 2.10
N TYR A 225 18.76 3.69 2.58
CA TYR A 225 19.90 3.71 3.50
C TYR A 225 21.23 3.97 2.77
N TYR A 226 22.07 4.82 3.33
CA TYR A 226 23.42 5.13 2.83
C TYR A 226 24.32 3.89 2.84
N ARG A 227 25.08 3.73 1.77
CA ARG A 227 26.11 2.70 1.58
C ARG A 227 27.48 3.29 1.80
N ASN A 228 27.99 3.11 3.02
CA ASN A 228 29.27 3.67 3.45
C ASN A 228 30.44 3.06 2.63
N PRO A 229 31.34 3.87 2.05
CA PRO A 229 32.38 3.41 1.12
C PRO A 229 33.54 2.66 1.79
N GLN A 230 33.48 2.42 3.09
CA GLN A 230 34.49 1.64 3.81
C GLN A 230 33.91 0.38 4.46
N THR A 231 32.63 0.42 4.90
CA THR A 231 32.07 -0.65 5.74
C THR A 231 30.95 -1.44 5.08
N ARG A 232 30.39 -0.99 3.92
CA ARG A 232 29.29 -1.71 3.31
C ARG A 232 29.73 -3.09 2.83
N SER A 233 29.23 -4.13 3.50
CA SER A 233 29.50 -5.53 3.16
C SER A 233 29.02 -5.88 1.75
N GLY A 234 29.78 -6.72 1.05
CA GLY A 234 29.53 -7.13 -0.31
C GLY A 234 29.74 -6.04 -1.36
N VAL A 235 30.22 -4.86 -1.00
CA VAL A 235 30.47 -3.74 -1.91
C VAL A 235 31.86 -3.16 -1.70
N TYR A 236 32.17 -2.75 -0.48
CA TYR A 236 33.41 -2.03 -0.13
C TYR A 236 34.32 -2.80 0.80
N SER A 237 33.78 -3.65 1.65
CA SER A 237 34.54 -4.42 2.64
C SER A 237 33.71 -5.62 3.11
N ASN A 238 34.37 -6.74 3.46
CA ASN A 238 33.74 -7.91 4.07
C ASN A 238 34.30 -8.26 5.45
N ASP A 239 35.20 -7.42 5.98
CA ASP A 239 35.87 -7.57 7.28
C ASP A 239 35.53 -6.40 8.24
N GLY A 240 34.39 -5.74 8.01
CA GLY A 240 33.94 -4.63 8.87
C GLY A 240 34.63 -3.29 8.61
N GLY A 241 35.39 -3.16 7.54
CA GLY A 241 36.10 -1.93 7.18
C GLY A 241 37.58 -1.97 7.52
N GLU A 242 38.19 -3.13 7.75
CA GLU A 242 39.62 -3.27 7.93
C GLU A 242 40.36 -3.17 6.60
N SER A 243 39.81 -3.75 5.53
CA SER A 243 40.36 -3.67 4.17
C SER A 243 39.29 -3.46 3.10
N LEU A 244 39.70 -2.89 1.96
CA LEU A 244 38.83 -2.77 0.76
C LEU A 244 38.59 -4.14 0.14
N LEU A 245 37.33 -4.37 -0.29
CA LEU A 245 36.98 -5.49 -1.14
C LEU A 245 37.48 -5.18 -2.55
N ILE A 246 38.38 -6.00 -3.07
CA ILE A 246 38.99 -5.87 -4.38
C ILE A 246 38.70 -7.12 -5.21
N GLY A 247 38.08 -6.94 -6.37
CA GLY A 247 37.76 -7.98 -7.32
C GLY A 247 38.87 -8.12 -8.37
N ASN A 248 39.22 -9.35 -8.70
CA ASN A 248 40.12 -9.69 -9.79
C ASN A 248 39.28 -9.99 -11.03
N MET A 249 39.34 -9.13 -12.03
CA MET A 249 38.58 -9.22 -13.29
C MET A 249 39.24 -10.17 -14.31
N ASP A 250 40.54 -10.48 -14.12
CA ASP A 250 41.33 -11.39 -14.98
C ASP A 250 42.36 -12.12 -14.15
N SER A 251 42.01 -13.32 -13.69
CA SER A 251 42.88 -14.14 -12.85
C SER A 251 44.19 -14.60 -13.52
N THR A 252 44.30 -14.49 -14.84
CA THR A 252 45.54 -14.82 -15.58
C THR A 252 46.62 -13.79 -15.35
N LYS A 253 46.28 -12.57 -14.94
CA LYS A 253 47.21 -11.46 -14.67
C LYS A 253 47.80 -11.40 -13.27
N GLY A 254 47.49 -12.40 -12.43
CA GLY A 254 47.95 -12.51 -11.06
C GLY A 254 46.97 -12.03 -10.01
N ALA A 255 47.38 -12.08 -8.75
CA ALA A 255 46.57 -11.66 -7.61
C ALA A 255 46.48 -10.14 -7.44
N CYS A 256 45.34 -9.64 -6.99
CA CYS A 256 45.20 -8.24 -6.64
C CYS A 256 45.78 -7.92 -5.26
N PRO A 257 46.43 -6.75 -5.07
CA PRO A 257 46.95 -6.34 -3.80
C PRO A 257 45.83 -6.03 -2.79
N SER A 258 46.09 -6.26 -1.50
CA SER A 258 45.21 -5.82 -0.43
C SER A 258 45.45 -4.35 -0.08
N ILE A 259 44.36 -3.60 0.18
CA ILE A 259 44.41 -2.21 0.64
C ILE A 259 43.74 -2.12 2.02
N SER A 260 44.56 -1.91 3.07
CA SER A 260 44.03 -1.66 4.42
C SER A 260 43.42 -0.27 4.53
N LEU A 261 42.31 -0.18 5.25
CA LEU A 261 41.59 1.06 5.58
C LEU A 261 41.97 1.58 6.97
N THR A 262 42.44 0.69 7.85
CA THR A 262 42.73 1.02 9.25
C THR A 262 43.81 2.10 9.38
N GLY A 263 43.50 3.20 10.07
CA GLY A 263 44.40 4.30 10.34
C GLY A 263 44.77 5.16 9.13
N LYS A 264 44.14 4.96 7.97
CA LYS A 264 44.41 5.73 6.75
C LYS A 264 43.35 6.80 6.51
N ASN A 265 43.80 7.95 6.00
CA ASN A 265 42.94 9.00 5.53
C ASN A 265 42.51 8.75 4.07
N TYR A 266 41.56 9.56 3.58
CA TYR A 266 41.01 9.44 2.24
C TYR A 266 42.09 9.49 1.16
N SER A 267 43.03 10.44 1.23
CA SER A 267 44.09 10.61 0.24
C SER A 267 44.99 9.38 0.12
N GLN A 268 45.33 8.76 1.23
CA GLN A 268 46.17 7.55 1.27
C GLN A 268 45.44 6.35 0.62
N VAL A 269 44.13 6.19 0.94
CA VAL A 269 43.32 5.12 0.33
C VAL A 269 43.13 5.37 -1.16
N SER A 270 42.79 6.61 -1.57
CA SER A 270 42.60 6.99 -2.97
C SER A 270 43.88 6.79 -3.80
N SER A 271 45.06 7.14 -3.25
CA SER A 271 46.33 6.89 -3.92
C SER A 271 46.63 5.40 -4.10
N ALA A 272 46.36 4.58 -3.07
CA ALA A 272 46.51 3.14 -3.17
C ALA A 272 45.57 2.51 -4.20
N VAL A 273 44.31 2.98 -4.27
CA VAL A 273 43.33 2.53 -5.26
C VAL A 273 43.76 2.94 -6.68
N SER A 274 44.28 4.16 -6.86
CA SER A 274 44.79 4.63 -8.18
C SER A 274 46.03 3.85 -8.67
N ALA A 275 46.73 3.19 -7.78
CA ALA A 275 47.89 2.36 -8.11
C ALA A 275 47.53 0.88 -8.37
N LEU A 276 46.25 0.50 -8.31
CA LEU A 276 45.80 -0.86 -8.61
C LEU A 276 46.08 -1.24 -10.07
N PRO A 277 46.51 -2.50 -10.31
CA PRO A 277 46.54 -3.03 -11.69
C PRO A 277 45.20 -2.95 -12.36
N GLU A 278 45.16 -2.73 -13.70
CA GLU A 278 43.93 -2.59 -14.49
C GLU A 278 42.91 -3.74 -14.29
N HIS A 279 43.39 -4.94 -14.04
CA HIS A 279 42.52 -6.11 -13.82
C HIS A 279 41.95 -6.19 -12.40
N CYS A 280 42.32 -5.26 -11.50
CA CYS A 280 41.85 -5.19 -10.14
C CYS A 280 40.82 -4.07 -9.98
N PHE A 281 39.64 -4.42 -9.51
CA PHE A 281 38.49 -3.51 -9.40
C PHE A 281 38.03 -3.36 -7.94
N THR A 282 37.70 -2.14 -7.54
CA THR A 282 36.98 -1.85 -6.30
C THR A 282 35.95 -0.76 -6.52
N PHE A 283 34.78 -0.83 -5.87
CA PHE A 283 33.77 0.23 -5.96
C PHE A 283 34.24 1.57 -5.39
N PHE A 284 35.29 1.58 -4.57
CA PHE A 284 35.88 2.84 -4.11
C PHE A 284 36.43 3.69 -5.26
N SER A 285 36.92 3.10 -6.35
CA SER A 285 37.34 3.85 -7.54
C SER A 285 36.18 4.51 -8.27
N MET A 286 35.00 3.90 -8.24
CA MET A 286 33.81 4.35 -8.98
C MET A 286 32.93 5.27 -8.13
N LEU A 287 32.83 5.00 -6.84
CA LEU A 287 31.92 5.66 -5.89
C LEU A 287 32.63 5.93 -4.56
N PRO A 288 33.66 6.79 -4.52
CA PRO A 288 34.51 7.01 -3.34
C PRO A 288 33.75 7.64 -2.16
N GLY A 289 32.64 8.35 -2.43
CA GLY A 289 31.73 8.92 -1.44
C GLY A 289 30.66 7.95 -0.92
N GLY A 290 30.69 6.69 -1.40
CA GLY A 290 29.55 5.80 -1.21
C GLY A 290 28.35 6.18 -2.08
N PHE A 291 27.20 5.62 -1.77
CA PHE A 291 25.97 5.95 -2.48
C PHE A 291 24.74 5.70 -1.61
N THR A 292 23.64 6.36 -1.96
CA THR A 292 22.34 6.16 -1.32
C THR A 292 21.35 5.81 -2.40
N PRO A 293 20.84 4.58 -2.43
CA PRO A 293 19.81 4.20 -3.37
C PRO A 293 18.56 5.05 -3.20
N LYS A 294 17.75 5.12 -4.23
CA LYS A 294 16.38 5.61 -4.21
C LYS A 294 15.46 4.48 -4.63
N PHE A 295 14.51 4.15 -3.78
CA PHE A 295 13.55 3.11 -4.05
C PHE A 295 12.20 3.71 -4.42
N GLY A 296 11.57 3.18 -5.44
CA GLY A 296 10.29 3.69 -5.90
C GLY A 296 9.45 2.65 -6.62
N GLY A 297 8.29 3.09 -7.02
CA GLY A 297 7.38 2.27 -7.80
C GLY A 297 6.31 3.09 -8.50
N ILE A 298 5.84 2.56 -9.62
CA ILE A 298 4.64 3.04 -10.28
C ILE A 298 3.49 2.17 -9.80
N VAL A 299 2.59 2.78 -9.03
CA VAL A 299 1.38 2.13 -8.52
C VAL A 299 0.23 2.44 -9.46
N THR A 300 -0.34 1.41 -10.08
CA THR A 300 -1.56 1.50 -10.89
C THR A 300 -2.70 0.78 -10.18
N ASP A 301 -3.84 1.43 -10.07
CA ASP A 301 -5.01 0.91 -9.38
C ASP A 301 -6.27 1.17 -10.19
N ALA A 302 -7.06 0.13 -10.42
CA ALA A 302 -8.32 0.23 -11.13
C ALA A 302 -9.39 -0.65 -10.50
N SER A 303 -10.62 -0.16 -10.44
CA SER A 303 -11.75 -0.98 -10.00
C SER A 303 -13.05 -0.59 -10.70
N LEU A 304 -13.95 -1.56 -10.75
CA LEU A 304 -15.33 -1.39 -11.19
C LEU A 304 -16.23 -2.25 -10.31
N ALA A 305 -17.29 -1.65 -9.79
CA ALA A 305 -18.39 -2.36 -9.14
C ALA A 305 -19.69 -1.94 -9.77
N SER A 306 -20.58 -2.91 -10.00
CA SER A 306 -21.92 -2.65 -10.54
C SER A 306 -22.93 -3.59 -9.92
N GLY A 307 -24.17 -3.18 -9.85
CA GLY A 307 -25.23 -4.00 -9.29
C GLY A 307 -26.63 -3.45 -9.54
N ILE A 308 -27.59 -4.26 -9.15
CA ILE A 308 -29.00 -3.89 -9.11
C ILE A 308 -29.48 -4.11 -7.67
N LYS A 309 -30.05 -3.08 -7.09
CA LYS A 309 -30.66 -3.13 -5.76
C LYS A 309 -32.11 -2.65 -5.81
N GLY A 310 -32.90 -3.04 -4.86
CA GLY A 310 -34.27 -2.59 -4.76
C GLY A 310 -35.13 -3.43 -3.84
N GLU A 311 -36.44 -3.29 -3.97
CA GLU A 311 -37.43 -4.01 -3.19
C GLU A 311 -38.23 -4.98 -4.08
N LEU A 312 -38.37 -6.21 -3.60
CA LEU A 312 -39.21 -7.25 -4.20
C LEU A 312 -40.67 -7.06 -3.76
N ASP A 313 -41.63 -7.58 -4.53
CA ASP A 313 -43.07 -7.45 -4.26
C ASP A 313 -43.50 -8.00 -2.89
N ASN A 314 -42.70 -8.87 -2.30
CA ASN A 314 -42.90 -9.46 -0.96
C ASN A 314 -42.25 -8.65 0.17
N GLY A 315 -41.71 -7.45 -0.11
CA GLY A 315 -41.12 -6.52 0.85
C GLY A 315 -39.67 -6.86 1.27
N TRP A 316 -38.99 -7.78 0.57
CA TRP A 316 -37.56 -7.98 0.75
C TRP A 316 -36.77 -6.96 -0.06
N ASN A 317 -35.84 -6.26 0.58
CA ASN A 317 -34.80 -5.54 -0.13
C ASN A 317 -33.75 -6.53 -0.61
N PHE A 318 -33.19 -6.29 -1.78
CA PHE A 318 -32.10 -7.08 -2.34
C PHE A 318 -31.03 -6.19 -2.97
N ASP A 319 -29.81 -6.72 -3.05
CA ASP A 319 -28.69 -6.13 -3.77
C ASP A 319 -27.87 -7.26 -4.42
N LEU A 320 -27.92 -7.35 -5.73
CA LEU A 320 -27.08 -8.26 -6.52
C LEU A 320 -26.00 -7.46 -7.19
N SER A 321 -24.74 -7.77 -6.89
CA SER A 321 -23.60 -6.99 -7.37
C SER A 321 -22.43 -7.85 -7.80
N SER A 322 -21.62 -7.29 -8.70
CA SER A 322 -20.31 -7.81 -9.06
C SER A 322 -19.26 -6.69 -8.96
N SER A 323 -18.08 -7.05 -8.51
CA SER A 323 -16.94 -6.14 -8.46
C SER A 323 -15.68 -6.80 -9.02
N TYR A 324 -14.83 -5.96 -9.61
CA TYR A 324 -13.47 -6.29 -10.03
C TYR A 324 -12.53 -5.19 -9.58
N GLY A 325 -11.41 -5.57 -9.02
CA GLY A 325 -10.35 -4.66 -8.62
C GLY A 325 -8.99 -5.20 -9.02
N ARG A 326 -8.09 -4.30 -9.43
CA ARG A 326 -6.71 -4.61 -9.78
C ARG A 326 -5.79 -3.53 -9.22
N SER A 327 -4.81 -3.93 -8.44
CA SER A 327 -3.69 -3.11 -8.02
C SER A 327 -2.41 -3.69 -8.58
N GLU A 328 -1.53 -2.83 -9.09
CA GLU A 328 -0.26 -3.21 -9.69
C GLU A 328 0.83 -2.28 -9.20
N VAL A 329 2.02 -2.81 -8.93
CA VAL A 329 3.20 -2.03 -8.56
C VAL A 329 4.40 -2.49 -9.35
N ASP A 330 4.92 -1.62 -10.21
CA ASP A 330 6.20 -1.78 -10.90
C ASP A 330 7.31 -1.21 -10.04
N PHE A 331 8.12 -2.05 -9.41
CA PHE A 331 9.22 -1.63 -8.54
C PHE A 331 10.46 -1.24 -9.32
N TYR A 332 11.08 -0.14 -8.90
CA TYR A 332 12.40 0.26 -9.40
C TYR A 332 13.31 0.71 -8.26
N ILE A 333 14.61 0.54 -8.45
CA ILE A 333 15.63 1.09 -7.57
C ILE A 333 16.70 1.79 -8.41
N LYS A 334 17.03 3.02 -8.02
CA LYS A 334 17.97 3.90 -8.72
C LYS A 334 19.17 4.25 -7.85
N ASN A 335 20.21 4.78 -8.49
CA ASN A 335 21.46 5.16 -7.85
C ASN A 335 22.02 4.02 -6.97
N THR A 336 21.97 2.80 -7.46
CA THR A 336 22.51 1.60 -6.82
C THR A 336 23.41 0.81 -7.77
N ILE A 337 23.75 -0.42 -7.43
CA ILE A 337 24.63 -1.30 -8.18
C ILE A 337 24.24 -2.77 -7.95
N ASN A 338 24.55 -3.65 -8.89
CA ASN A 338 24.76 -5.08 -8.64
C ASN A 338 26.27 -5.30 -8.51
N ALA A 339 26.75 -5.40 -7.28
CA ALA A 339 28.18 -5.40 -6.99
C ALA A 339 28.91 -6.60 -7.64
N SER A 340 28.25 -7.74 -7.81
CA SER A 340 28.83 -8.92 -8.45
C SER A 340 29.21 -8.71 -9.91
N MET A 341 28.64 -7.71 -10.58
CA MET A 341 28.92 -7.36 -11.99
C MET A 341 30.17 -6.47 -12.16
N GLY A 342 30.75 -5.96 -11.06
CA GLY A 342 31.90 -5.05 -11.11
C GLY A 342 31.58 -3.74 -11.83
N SER A 343 32.50 -3.26 -12.66
CA SER A 343 32.35 -2.00 -13.41
C SER A 343 31.23 -2.01 -14.46
N ALA A 344 30.76 -3.18 -14.88
CA ALA A 344 29.68 -3.31 -15.87
C ALA A 344 28.27 -3.14 -15.27
N THR A 345 28.15 -2.91 -13.97
CA THR A 345 26.85 -2.76 -13.31
C THR A 345 26.10 -1.53 -13.81
N PRO A 346 24.79 -1.64 -14.16
CA PRO A 346 23.92 -0.47 -14.27
C PRO A 346 23.79 0.24 -12.92
N ARG A 347 23.20 1.46 -12.95
CA ARG A 347 22.94 2.25 -11.78
C ARG A 347 21.45 2.31 -11.40
N ASP A 348 20.59 1.95 -12.35
CA ASP A 348 19.13 1.94 -12.21
C ASP A 348 18.60 0.59 -12.68
N PHE A 349 17.62 0.04 -11.95
CA PHE A 349 17.08 -1.30 -12.19
C PHE A 349 15.57 -1.29 -12.06
N LYS A 350 14.90 -2.07 -12.90
CA LYS A 350 13.52 -2.49 -12.67
C LYS A 350 13.57 -3.79 -11.87
N ALA A 351 13.05 -3.74 -10.66
CA ALA A 351 13.22 -4.84 -9.72
C ALA A 351 12.13 -5.92 -9.85
N GLY A 352 11.08 -5.66 -10.63
CA GLY A 352 9.96 -6.58 -10.84
C GLY A 352 8.62 -5.93 -10.52
N LYS A 353 7.57 -6.75 -10.54
CA LYS A 353 6.21 -6.28 -10.40
C LYS A 353 5.39 -7.22 -9.53
N TYR A 354 4.51 -6.66 -8.71
CA TYR A 354 3.39 -7.34 -8.07
C TYR A 354 2.07 -6.89 -8.66
N VAL A 355 1.15 -7.84 -8.80
CA VAL A 355 -0.24 -7.59 -9.19
C VAL A 355 -1.16 -8.32 -8.23
N GLN A 356 -2.13 -7.61 -7.66
CA GLN A 356 -3.25 -8.16 -6.92
C GLN A 356 -4.53 -7.92 -7.72
N GLN A 357 -5.32 -8.97 -7.92
CA GLN A 357 -6.63 -8.89 -8.54
C GLN A 357 -7.66 -9.52 -7.62
N GLU A 358 -8.82 -8.91 -7.53
CA GLU A 358 -9.96 -9.43 -6.77
C GLU A 358 -11.23 -9.31 -7.60
N GLN A 359 -12.03 -10.37 -7.58
CA GLN A 359 -13.36 -10.41 -8.18
C GLN A 359 -14.34 -10.91 -7.13
N ALA A 360 -15.49 -10.28 -7.02
CA ALA A 360 -16.54 -10.74 -6.14
C ALA A 360 -17.92 -10.65 -6.81
N VAL A 361 -18.77 -11.59 -6.45
CA VAL A 361 -20.21 -11.54 -6.71
C VAL A 361 -20.92 -11.68 -5.37
N ASN A 362 -21.78 -10.72 -5.04
CA ASN A 362 -22.53 -10.69 -3.80
C ASN A 362 -24.03 -10.64 -4.09
N TYR A 363 -24.79 -11.37 -3.27
CA TYR A 363 -26.25 -11.28 -3.23
C TYR A 363 -26.68 -11.08 -1.79
N ASP A 364 -27.16 -9.90 -1.47
CA ASP A 364 -27.57 -9.49 -0.13
C ASP A 364 -29.07 -9.27 -0.09
N MET A 365 -29.71 -9.66 1.01
CA MET A 365 -31.13 -9.47 1.25
C MET A 365 -31.38 -8.99 2.68
N ASN A 366 -32.38 -8.11 2.86
CA ASN A 366 -32.83 -7.73 4.19
C ASN A 366 -34.33 -7.42 4.21
N LYS A 367 -34.93 -7.62 5.39
CA LYS A 367 -36.33 -7.31 5.63
C LYS A 367 -36.59 -7.07 7.12
N MET A 368 -37.53 -6.19 7.42
CA MET A 368 -38.15 -6.06 8.74
C MET A 368 -39.39 -6.98 8.77
N ILE A 369 -39.45 -7.89 9.75
CA ILE A 369 -40.50 -8.91 9.89
C ILE A 369 -41.25 -8.71 11.21
N ASP A 370 -42.56 -8.50 11.14
CA ASP A 370 -43.39 -8.45 12.33
C ASP A 370 -43.48 -9.85 12.94
N VAL A 371 -43.21 -9.94 14.25
CA VAL A 371 -43.32 -11.20 15.01
C VAL A 371 -44.06 -10.93 16.31
N ASP A 372 -45.10 -11.75 16.62
CA ASP A 372 -46.07 -11.50 17.67
C ASP A 372 -45.49 -11.36 19.07
N PHE A 373 -44.30 -11.94 19.33
CA PHE A 373 -43.65 -11.94 20.64
C PHE A 373 -42.66 -10.81 20.88
N LEU A 374 -42.40 -9.98 19.82
CA LEU A 374 -41.52 -8.81 19.94
C LEU A 374 -42.33 -7.52 19.83
N PRO A 375 -41.98 -6.49 20.62
CA PRO A 375 -42.65 -5.19 20.55
C PRO A 375 -42.36 -4.40 19.27
N TYR A 376 -41.28 -4.75 18.58
CA TYR A 376 -40.83 -4.12 17.33
C TYR A 376 -40.46 -5.18 16.27
N PRO A 377 -40.49 -4.84 14.98
CA PRO A 377 -40.15 -5.78 13.93
C PRO A 377 -38.73 -6.35 14.06
N LEU A 378 -38.59 -7.63 13.79
CA LEU A 378 -37.29 -8.32 13.70
C LEU A 378 -36.58 -7.91 12.40
N ALA A 379 -35.40 -7.33 12.51
CA ALA A 379 -34.52 -7.11 11.38
C ALA A 379 -33.86 -8.44 10.98
N VAL A 380 -34.02 -8.86 9.74
CA VAL A 380 -33.35 -10.04 9.19
C VAL A 380 -32.51 -9.62 8.00
N ALA A 381 -31.24 -9.99 8.01
CA ALA A 381 -30.33 -9.82 6.89
C ALA A 381 -29.65 -11.15 6.54
N SER A 382 -29.39 -11.39 5.26
CA SER A 382 -28.65 -12.56 4.79
C SER A 382 -27.95 -12.26 3.49
N GLY A 383 -26.88 -12.99 3.19
CA GLY A 383 -26.18 -12.82 1.92
C GLY A 383 -25.32 -14.02 1.55
N LEU A 384 -24.97 -14.04 0.28
CA LEU A 384 -24.07 -14.99 -0.34
C LEU A 384 -22.95 -14.22 -1.04
N GLU A 385 -21.74 -14.73 -0.95
CA GLU A 385 -20.54 -14.17 -1.59
C GLU A 385 -19.75 -15.26 -2.31
N TYR A 386 -19.31 -14.97 -3.52
CA TYR A 386 -18.27 -15.71 -4.22
C TYR A 386 -17.12 -14.75 -4.52
N HIS A 387 -15.90 -15.12 -4.12
CA HIS A 387 -14.74 -14.26 -4.21
C HIS A 387 -13.55 -15.02 -4.81
N ILE A 388 -12.82 -14.34 -5.70
CA ILE A 388 -11.61 -14.83 -6.34
C ILE A 388 -10.49 -13.84 -6.06
N ASP A 389 -9.41 -14.33 -5.48
CA ASP A 389 -8.15 -13.61 -5.29
C ASP A 389 -7.09 -14.14 -6.26
N THR A 390 -6.37 -13.27 -6.94
CA THR A 390 -5.19 -13.64 -7.73
C THR A 390 -4.03 -12.72 -7.41
N PHE A 391 -2.91 -13.30 -7.00
CA PHE A 391 -1.66 -12.59 -6.78
C PHE A 391 -0.61 -13.04 -7.80
N GLU A 392 0.03 -12.08 -8.47
CA GLU A 392 1.01 -12.36 -9.50
C GLU A 392 2.33 -11.68 -9.19
N ILE A 393 3.43 -12.38 -9.47
CA ILE A 393 4.79 -11.90 -9.35
C ILE A 393 5.44 -11.95 -10.74
N TYR A 394 6.04 -10.85 -11.17
CA TYR A 394 6.80 -10.76 -12.40
C TYR A 394 8.25 -10.47 -12.11
N ALA A 395 9.14 -11.14 -12.82
CA ALA A 395 10.59 -10.96 -12.69
C ALA A 395 11.02 -9.55 -13.07
N GLY A 396 12.10 -9.10 -12.44
CA GLY A 396 12.79 -7.86 -12.79
C GLY A 396 13.69 -7.97 -14.00
N ASP A 397 14.39 -6.87 -14.32
CA ASP A 397 15.45 -6.87 -15.32
C ASP A 397 16.55 -7.86 -14.90
N LYS A 398 17.16 -8.56 -15.87
CA LYS A 398 18.20 -9.56 -15.61
C LYS A 398 19.31 -9.03 -14.71
N ASP A 399 19.77 -7.81 -14.95
CA ASP A 399 20.86 -7.17 -14.20
C ASP A 399 20.50 -6.93 -12.73
N SER A 400 19.21 -6.86 -12.38
CA SER A 400 18.73 -6.65 -11.00
C SER A 400 18.87 -7.89 -10.11
N PHE A 401 19.06 -9.08 -10.66
CA PHE A 401 19.17 -10.34 -9.92
C PHE A 401 20.30 -11.27 -10.38
N GLN A 402 20.93 -11.02 -11.54
CA GLN A 402 21.93 -11.95 -12.07
C GLN A 402 23.18 -12.04 -11.18
N VAL A 403 23.81 -13.21 -11.23
CA VAL A 403 25.10 -13.50 -10.62
C VAL A 403 26.21 -13.02 -11.56
N GLY A 404 26.96 -12.02 -11.18
CA GLY A 404 28.08 -11.50 -11.94
C GLY A 404 29.40 -12.23 -11.63
N PRO A 405 30.48 -11.95 -12.39
CA PRO A 405 31.76 -12.66 -12.30
C PRO A 405 32.47 -12.46 -10.95
N LEU A 406 32.16 -11.41 -10.21
CA LEU A 406 32.78 -11.14 -8.90
C LEU A 406 32.02 -11.76 -7.72
N ALA A 407 30.90 -12.45 -7.95
CA ALA A 407 30.11 -13.04 -6.86
C ALA A 407 30.92 -14.04 -6.01
N SER A 408 31.75 -14.89 -6.65
CA SER A 408 32.62 -15.86 -5.98
C SER A 408 33.75 -15.20 -5.20
N GLN A 409 33.98 -13.90 -5.37
CA GLN A 409 34.98 -13.11 -4.68
C GLN A 409 34.40 -12.27 -3.54
N GLY A 410 33.14 -12.53 -3.15
CA GLY A 410 32.49 -11.89 -2.01
C GLY A 410 31.70 -10.62 -2.33
N PHE A 411 31.52 -10.28 -3.63
CA PHE A 411 30.66 -9.16 -4.02
C PHE A 411 29.19 -9.58 -4.02
N GLY A 412 28.32 -8.70 -3.51
CA GLY A 412 26.89 -8.95 -3.37
C GLY A 412 26.17 -9.08 -4.70
N ILE A 413 25.26 -10.03 -4.78
CA ILE A 413 24.46 -10.35 -5.97
C ILE A 413 23.17 -9.54 -5.95
N GLY A 414 22.75 -9.11 -7.13
CA GLY A 414 21.52 -8.35 -7.34
C GLY A 414 21.64 -6.86 -6.98
N SER A 415 20.63 -6.07 -7.36
CA SER A 415 20.59 -4.63 -7.08
C SER A 415 20.64 -4.36 -5.57
N ASN A 416 21.65 -3.59 -5.12
CA ASN A 416 21.91 -3.40 -3.70
C ASN A 416 20.84 -2.52 -3.04
N GLY A 417 20.10 -3.12 -2.12
CA GLY A 417 18.98 -2.51 -1.41
C GLY A 417 17.68 -3.23 -1.67
N PHE A 418 17.33 -3.46 -2.90
CA PHE A 418 16.16 -4.24 -3.29
C PHE A 418 16.52 -5.10 -4.52
N PRO A 419 16.97 -6.35 -4.31
CA PRO A 419 17.27 -7.27 -5.40
C PRO A 419 16.02 -7.55 -6.24
N GLY A 420 16.21 -7.63 -7.55
CA GLY A 420 15.10 -7.96 -8.45
C GLY A 420 14.57 -9.37 -8.23
N PHE A 421 13.26 -9.55 -8.47
CA PHE A 421 12.61 -10.86 -8.46
C PHE A 421 13.17 -11.70 -9.61
N LYS A 422 13.44 -12.97 -9.31
CA LYS A 422 13.96 -13.91 -10.30
C LYS A 422 12.81 -14.53 -11.10
N PRO A 423 13.10 -15.08 -12.30
CA PRO A 423 12.10 -15.84 -13.05
C PRO A 423 11.51 -17.03 -12.25
N ASP A 424 12.31 -17.65 -11.37
CA ASP A 424 11.86 -18.78 -10.54
C ASP A 424 10.89 -18.32 -9.41
N ASP A 425 10.90 -17.05 -9.05
CA ASP A 425 9.99 -16.46 -8.07
C ASP A 425 8.70 -15.94 -8.74
N ALA A 426 8.67 -15.88 -10.08
CA ALA A 426 7.54 -15.39 -10.85
C ALA A 426 6.43 -16.44 -10.94
N GLY A 427 5.18 -15.98 -10.91
CA GLY A 427 4.04 -16.89 -10.99
C GLY A 427 2.72 -16.18 -10.77
N SER A 428 1.63 -16.93 -10.96
CA SER A 428 0.27 -16.50 -10.69
C SER A 428 -0.38 -17.49 -9.73
N PHE A 429 -0.93 -16.96 -8.62
CA PHE A 429 -1.51 -17.74 -7.52
C PHE A 429 -2.95 -17.29 -7.34
N THR A 430 -3.89 -18.18 -7.58
CA THR A 430 -5.33 -17.89 -7.49
C THR A 430 -5.95 -18.69 -6.37
N ARG A 431 -6.87 -18.09 -5.63
CA ARG A 431 -7.63 -18.68 -4.56
C ARG A 431 -9.10 -18.33 -4.71
N TYR A 432 -9.97 -19.28 -4.42
CA TYR A 432 -11.43 -19.14 -4.44
C TYR A 432 -11.98 -19.20 -3.01
N ASN A 433 -13.03 -18.43 -2.78
CA ASN A 433 -13.78 -18.43 -1.53
C ASN A 433 -15.27 -18.31 -1.85
N TYR A 434 -16.11 -19.02 -1.12
CA TYR A 434 -17.53 -18.77 -1.06
C TYR A 434 -17.99 -18.67 0.39
N ALA A 435 -18.91 -17.76 0.63
CA ALA A 435 -19.41 -17.46 1.96
C ALA A 435 -20.92 -17.25 1.97
N GLY A 436 -21.52 -17.47 3.14
CA GLY A 436 -22.90 -17.13 3.40
C GLY A 436 -23.04 -16.62 4.83
N TYR A 437 -23.92 -15.65 5.03
CA TYR A 437 -24.22 -15.11 6.37
C TYR A 437 -25.70 -14.91 6.61
N VAL A 438 -26.07 -14.87 7.90
CA VAL A 438 -27.38 -14.48 8.38
C VAL A 438 -27.22 -13.63 9.63
N GLU A 439 -28.04 -12.60 9.76
CA GLU A 439 -28.09 -11.70 10.90
C GLU A 439 -29.53 -11.43 11.32
N PHE A 440 -29.76 -11.40 12.64
CA PHE A 440 -31.02 -11.07 13.28
C PHE A 440 -30.79 -9.93 14.26
N GLY A 441 -31.52 -8.83 14.10
CA GLY A 441 -31.52 -7.70 15.03
C GLY A 441 -32.88 -7.52 15.64
N ALA A 442 -32.96 -7.53 16.98
CA ALA A 442 -34.23 -7.41 17.71
C ALA A 442 -34.15 -6.32 18.78
N GLU A 443 -35.16 -5.45 18.79
CA GLU A 443 -35.48 -4.64 19.98
C GLU A 443 -36.43 -5.44 20.85
N VAL A 444 -35.84 -6.15 21.85
CA VAL A 444 -36.56 -7.08 22.73
C VAL A 444 -37.44 -6.33 23.70
N THR A 445 -37.03 -5.13 24.11
CA THR A 445 -37.81 -4.15 24.87
C THR A 445 -37.46 -2.75 24.38
N GLU A 446 -38.19 -1.72 24.82
CA GLU A 446 -37.86 -0.31 24.54
C GLU A 446 -36.44 0.08 24.92
N ASN A 447 -35.84 -0.60 25.89
CA ASN A 447 -34.53 -0.29 26.41
C ASN A 447 -33.46 -1.33 26.06
N PHE A 448 -33.81 -2.47 25.45
CA PHE A 448 -32.86 -3.55 25.15
C PHE A 448 -32.93 -3.99 23.73
N ARG A 449 -31.82 -3.81 23.01
CA ARG A 449 -31.57 -4.31 21.67
C ARG A 449 -30.49 -5.38 21.69
N THR A 450 -30.67 -6.41 20.85
CA THR A 450 -29.66 -7.46 20.62
C THR A 450 -29.53 -7.75 19.15
N ASP A 451 -28.31 -8.06 18.70
CA ASP A 451 -28.04 -8.52 17.35
C ASP A 451 -27.26 -9.85 17.42
N LEU A 452 -27.66 -10.81 16.59
CA LEU A 452 -27.04 -12.12 16.43
C LEU A 452 -26.67 -12.31 14.99
N ALA A 453 -25.42 -12.68 14.70
CA ALA A 453 -24.98 -12.97 13.34
C ALA A 453 -24.13 -14.24 13.30
N ALA A 454 -24.23 -14.95 12.17
CA ALA A 454 -23.42 -16.11 11.86
C ALA A 454 -22.96 -16.03 10.40
N ARG A 455 -21.70 -16.38 10.16
CA ARG A 455 -21.11 -16.47 8.83
C ARG A 455 -20.33 -17.77 8.69
N PHE A 456 -20.50 -18.42 7.56
CA PHE A 456 -19.73 -19.56 7.12
C PHE A 456 -18.95 -19.18 5.87
N GLU A 457 -17.67 -19.55 5.82
CA GLU A 457 -16.78 -19.33 4.69
C GLU A 457 -16.04 -20.62 4.38
N ASN A 458 -15.82 -20.88 3.10
CA ASN A 458 -14.99 -22.00 2.64
C ASN A 458 -13.98 -21.52 1.62
N TYR A 459 -12.72 -21.70 1.94
CA TYR A 459 -11.56 -21.40 1.11
C TYR A 459 -10.99 -22.66 0.49
N GLU A 460 -10.56 -22.58 -0.76
CA GLU A 460 -10.02 -23.73 -1.49
C GLU A 460 -8.75 -24.30 -0.83
N ASP A 461 -7.90 -23.43 -0.28
CA ASP A 461 -6.56 -23.76 0.19
C ASP A 461 -6.49 -24.16 1.67
N PHE A 462 -7.28 -23.56 2.56
CA PHE A 462 -7.19 -23.85 4.00
C PHE A 462 -8.51 -24.29 4.66
N GLY A 463 -9.57 -24.51 3.86
CA GLY A 463 -10.83 -25.09 4.30
C GLY A 463 -11.82 -24.07 4.86
N SER A 464 -12.68 -24.53 5.81
CA SER A 464 -13.85 -23.78 6.25
C SER A 464 -13.63 -23.05 7.56
N THR A 465 -14.24 -21.87 7.68
CA THR A 465 -14.33 -21.09 8.93
C THR A 465 -15.78 -20.77 9.26
N SER A 466 -16.07 -20.59 10.54
CA SER A 466 -17.38 -20.16 11.03
C SER A 466 -17.20 -19.05 12.07
N ASN A 467 -17.86 -17.93 11.85
CA ASN A 467 -17.83 -16.77 12.72
C ASN A 467 -19.21 -16.52 13.32
N PHE A 468 -19.26 -16.23 14.61
CA PHE A 468 -20.48 -15.89 15.31
C PHE A 468 -20.30 -14.56 16.03
N LYS A 469 -21.37 -13.76 16.08
CA LYS A 469 -21.42 -12.51 16.82
C LYS A 469 -22.73 -12.44 17.61
N ALA A 470 -22.64 -12.03 18.84
CA ALA A 470 -23.78 -11.62 19.65
C ALA A 470 -23.47 -10.27 20.26
N THR A 471 -24.37 -9.32 20.13
CA THR A 471 -24.24 -8.00 20.77
C THR A 471 -25.49 -7.67 21.55
N GLY A 472 -25.34 -6.88 22.61
CA GLY A 472 -26.43 -6.34 23.40
C GLY A 472 -26.21 -4.87 23.70
N ARG A 473 -27.28 -4.07 23.67
CA ARG A 473 -27.29 -2.69 24.16
C ARG A 473 -28.46 -2.48 25.06
N LEU A 474 -28.16 -2.18 26.34
CA LEU A 474 -29.15 -1.86 27.34
C LEU A 474 -29.08 -0.36 27.68
N GLN A 475 -30.16 0.36 27.38
CA GLN A 475 -30.34 1.76 27.80
C GLN A 475 -30.80 1.78 29.28
N LEU A 476 -29.98 2.34 30.14
CA LEU A 476 -30.29 2.43 31.58
C LEU A 476 -31.16 3.66 31.90
N ASN A 477 -30.89 4.75 31.24
CA ASN A 477 -31.62 6.01 31.24
C ASN A 477 -31.25 6.84 30.00
N ASP A 478 -31.75 8.08 29.88
CA ASP A 478 -31.52 8.94 28.72
C ASP A 478 -30.04 9.27 28.49
N GLU A 479 -29.19 9.18 29.50
CA GLU A 479 -27.78 9.55 29.45
C GLU A 479 -26.83 8.35 29.37
N PHE A 480 -27.23 7.17 29.89
CA PHE A 480 -26.35 6.03 30.05
C PHE A 480 -26.88 4.77 29.37
N ALA A 481 -26.01 4.13 28.58
CA ALA A 481 -26.24 2.82 28.00
C ALA A 481 -25.05 1.88 28.23
N LEU A 482 -25.31 0.61 28.48
CA LEU A 482 -24.34 -0.47 28.48
C LEU A 482 -24.41 -1.18 27.15
N ARG A 483 -23.25 -1.54 26.60
CA ARG A 483 -23.13 -2.35 25.38
C ARG A 483 -21.98 -3.37 25.50
N GLY A 484 -22.18 -4.53 24.89
CA GLY A 484 -21.20 -5.59 24.84
C GLY A 484 -21.51 -6.57 23.71
#